data_1e1974d29b422b6c8a3bf0c375fa5c24
#
_entry.id   1e1974d29b422b6c8a3bf0c375fa5c24
#
_cell.length_a   1.000
_cell.length_b   1.000
_cell.length_c   1.000
_cell.angle_alpha   90.00
_cell.angle_beta   90.00
_cell.angle_gamma   90.00
#
_symmetry.space_group_name_H-M   'P 1'
#
loop_
_entity.id
_entity.type
_entity.pdbx_description
1 polymer ?
#
loop_
_entity_poly.entity_id
_entity_poly.type
_entity_poly.pdbx_seq_one_letter_code
_entity_poly.pdbx_strand_id
1 'polypeptide(L)'
;MIWDYHAPWWLPGGNLQTIYSAKFARRYTGAKPCWARERWDTPDGDFVDVDWRSDDAVLAEHAPLLVLFHGLEGSSSSHYAQAFAQEAQARGWHMAVPHFRGCSGEINWTPRAYHSGDFEEIGWMLQRFHQHHRGPIFAVGISLGGNALMRWAGEMGHTATQVVNGIASVCSPIDLCASGHAIDTGFNKAVYARMFLATMKPRAMQKLEQFPGLFDPQMLMAANTLYAFDDVFTAPLHGFRGTDDYWDRASAKPGLTRVRVPALVLNARNDPFIPASCLPTQGHVSDQVTLWQPEAGGHVGFASGKFPGDLKEMPWAVTEWMTQHG
;
A
#
# COMPACT_ATOMS: atom_id res chain seq x y z
N MET A 1 19.71 0.37 -11.82
CA MET A 1 20.47 0.61 -10.55
C MET A 1 19.92 -0.34 -9.49
N ILE A 2 20.76 -1.00 -8.70
CA ILE A 2 20.30 -1.75 -7.50
C ILE A 2 20.46 -0.79 -6.33
N TRP A 3 19.39 -0.51 -5.61
CA TRP A 3 19.44 0.28 -4.40
C TRP A 3 19.92 -0.60 -3.25
N ASP A 4 21.06 -0.24 -2.66
CA ASP A 4 21.69 -0.93 -1.54
C ASP A 4 21.45 -0.14 -0.25
N TYR A 5 20.32 -0.41 0.41
CA TYR A 5 19.95 0.26 1.63
C TYR A 5 20.67 -0.33 2.85
N HIS A 6 21.29 0.54 3.65
CA HIS A 6 21.90 0.19 4.93
C HIS A 6 21.21 0.96 6.08
N ALA A 7 20.63 0.21 7.00
CA ALA A 7 20.01 0.83 8.17
C ALA A 7 21.07 1.55 9.03
N PRO A 8 20.74 2.72 9.60
CA PRO A 8 21.63 3.41 10.53
C PRO A 8 21.98 2.50 11.73
N TRP A 9 23.24 2.57 12.20
CA TRP A 9 23.71 1.76 13.32
C TRP A 9 22.89 1.92 14.61
N TRP A 10 22.26 3.09 14.80
CA TRP A 10 21.42 3.41 15.95
C TRP A 10 19.99 2.85 15.84
N LEU A 11 19.63 2.23 14.70
CA LEU A 11 18.29 1.69 14.44
C LEU A 11 18.38 0.19 14.05
N PRO A 12 18.77 -0.70 14.97
CA PRO A 12 18.94 -2.11 14.67
C PRO A 12 17.60 -2.87 14.62
N GLY A 13 17.51 -3.84 13.71
CA GLY A 13 16.42 -4.82 13.64
C GLY A 13 15.10 -4.30 13.07
N GLY A 14 14.35 -5.21 12.44
CA GLY A 14 13.16 -4.88 11.67
C GLY A 14 12.05 -4.21 12.47
N ASN A 15 11.80 -4.66 13.70
CA ASN A 15 10.75 -4.06 14.55
C ASN A 15 11.04 -2.60 14.93
N LEU A 16 12.29 -2.28 15.32
CA LEU A 16 12.64 -0.89 15.61
C LEU A 16 12.58 -0.03 14.36
N GLN A 17 13.06 -0.52 13.22
CA GLN A 17 12.97 0.17 11.94
C GLN A 17 11.54 0.47 11.56
N THR A 18 10.63 -0.47 11.74
CA THR A 18 9.19 -0.30 11.48
C THR A 18 8.58 0.76 12.40
N ILE A 19 8.71 0.58 13.71
CA ILE A 19 8.04 1.43 14.71
C ILE A 19 8.62 2.85 14.70
N TYR A 20 9.95 2.97 14.67
CA TYR A 20 10.63 4.25 14.72
C TYR A 20 10.30 5.11 13.51
N SER A 21 10.37 4.55 12.32
CA SER A 21 10.07 5.25 11.07
C SER A 21 8.63 5.75 11.04
N ALA A 22 7.69 4.93 11.50
CA ALA A 22 6.28 5.32 11.55
C ALA A 22 5.97 6.43 12.57
N LYS A 23 6.72 6.52 13.67
CA LYS A 23 6.39 7.41 14.81
C LYS A 23 7.32 8.61 14.96
N PHE A 24 8.61 8.48 14.68
CA PHE A 24 9.64 9.42 15.11
C PHE A 24 10.53 9.97 13.98
N ALA A 25 10.76 9.21 12.91
CA ALA A 25 11.60 9.66 11.81
C ALA A 25 10.99 10.89 11.11
N ARG A 26 11.85 11.76 10.62
CA ARG A 26 11.46 12.94 9.87
C ARG A 26 10.86 12.53 8.52
N ARG A 27 9.64 12.94 8.25
CA ARG A 27 8.87 12.57 7.05
C ARG A 27 9.07 13.56 5.91
N TYR A 28 9.34 14.82 6.25
CA TYR A 28 9.54 15.94 5.33
C TYR A 28 10.46 16.98 5.96
N THR A 29 11.00 17.87 5.15
CA THR A 29 11.73 19.07 5.58
C THR A 29 10.97 20.31 5.13
N GLY A 30 10.94 21.34 6.00
CA GLY A 30 10.13 22.54 5.73
C GLY A 30 8.65 22.34 6.08
N ALA A 31 7.77 22.88 5.24
CA ALA A 31 6.33 22.81 5.46
C ALA A 31 5.79 21.38 5.31
N LYS A 32 4.75 21.07 6.09
CA LYS A 32 4.02 19.83 5.95
C LYS A 32 3.29 19.81 4.59
N PRO A 33 3.30 18.70 3.85
CA PRO A 33 2.53 18.58 2.62
C PRO A 33 1.04 18.91 2.86
N CYS A 34 0.48 19.74 1.99
CA CYS A 34 -0.94 20.09 1.98
C CYS A 34 -1.70 19.24 0.98
N TRP A 35 -2.97 19.01 1.27
CA TRP A 35 -3.83 18.16 0.46
C TRP A 35 -5.14 18.86 0.14
N ALA A 36 -5.57 18.78 -1.12
CA ALA A 36 -6.91 19.12 -1.57
C ALA A 36 -7.68 17.83 -1.86
N ARG A 37 -8.83 17.67 -1.24
CA ARG A 37 -9.65 16.46 -1.39
C ARG A 37 -10.65 16.61 -2.52
N GLU A 38 -10.72 15.58 -3.36
CA GLU A 38 -11.73 15.39 -4.39
C GLU A 38 -12.48 14.08 -4.11
N ARG A 39 -13.81 14.11 -4.19
CA ARG A 39 -14.63 12.88 -4.08
C ARG A 39 -14.97 12.35 -5.45
N TRP A 40 -14.77 11.06 -5.64
CA TRP A 40 -15.12 10.34 -6.84
C TRP A 40 -16.25 9.35 -6.58
N ASP A 41 -17.36 9.50 -7.30
CA ASP A 41 -18.42 8.51 -7.29
C ASP A 41 -17.95 7.24 -8.00
N THR A 42 -18.15 6.10 -7.35
CA THR A 42 -17.81 4.78 -7.90
C THR A 42 -18.95 4.18 -8.70
N PRO A 43 -18.69 3.26 -9.64
CA PRO A 43 -19.74 2.67 -10.49
C PRO A 43 -20.85 1.92 -9.73
N ASP A 44 -20.57 1.49 -8.49
CA ASP A 44 -21.52 0.77 -7.62
C ASP A 44 -22.31 1.70 -6.68
N GLY A 45 -22.27 3.02 -6.94
CA GLY A 45 -23.03 4.01 -6.16
C GLY A 45 -22.43 4.36 -4.80
N ASP A 46 -21.16 4.15 -4.64
CA ASP A 46 -20.36 4.52 -3.47
C ASP A 46 -19.39 5.67 -3.81
N PHE A 47 -18.39 5.93 -2.97
CA PHE A 47 -17.36 6.92 -3.24
C PHE A 47 -15.98 6.47 -2.78
N VAL A 48 -14.97 7.06 -3.40
CA VAL A 48 -13.60 7.14 -2.90
C VAL A 48 -13.15 8.59 -2.85
N ASP A 49 -12.45 8.98 -1.80
CA ASP A 49 -11.85 10.30 -1.71
C ASP A 49 -10.39 10.24 -2.17
N VAL A 50 -9.99 11.22 -2.97
CA VAL A 50 -8.63 11.35 -3.49
C VAL A 50 -8.02 12.62 -2.93
N ASP A 51 -6.91 12.50 -2.22
CA ASP A 51 -6.15 13.64 -1.73
C ASP A 51 -5.07 13.99 -2.76
N TRP A 52 -5.23 15.14 -3.41
CA TRP A 52 -4.26 15.74 -4.31
C TRP A 52 -3.28 16.61 -3.53
N ARG A 53 -1.98 16.46 -3.77
CA ARG A 53 -1.02 17.39 -3.20
C ARG A 53 -1.29 18.79 -3.73
N SER A 54 -1.52 19.72 -2.84
CA SER A 54 -1.83 21.13 -3.12
C SER A 54 -0.79 22.02 -2.47
N ASP A 55 0.20 22.43 -3.20
CA ASP A 55 1.17 23.46 -2.84
C ASP A 55 1.16 24.55 -3.92
N ASP A 56 1.72 25.71 -3.58
CA ASP A 56 1.66 26.91 -4.44
C ASP A 56 2.48 26.80 -5.74
N ALA A 57 3.10 25.67 -6.01
CA ALA A 57 3.89 25.46 -7.21
C ALA A 57 2.98 25.20 -8.42
N VAL A 58 3.06 26.04 -9.44
CA VAL A 58 2.44 25.79 -10.74
C VAL A 58 3.25 24.70 -11.43
N LEU A 59 2.71 23.50 -11.47
CA LEU A 59 3.31 22.38 -12.20
C LEU A 59 2.94 22.43 -13.69
N ALA A 60 3.82 21.90 -14.54
CA ALA A 60 3.51 21.75 -15.96
C ALA A 60 2.34 20.77 -16.14
N GLU A 61 1.43 21.04 -17.09
CA GLU A 61 0.25 20.20 -17.35
C GLU A 61 0.61 18.74 -17.68
N HIS A 62 1.78 18.53 -18.29
CA HIS A 62 2.30 17.20 -18.66
C HIS A 62 3.35 16.65 -17.67
N ALA A 63 3.52 17.29 -16.51
CA ALA A 63 4.42 16.75 -15.49
C ALA A 63 3.93 15.36 -15.06
N PRO A 64 4.82 14.42 -14.70
CA PRO A 64 4.41 13.11 -14.25
C PRO A 64 3.47 13.15 -13.03
N LEU A 65 2.56 12.20 -12.97
CA LEU A 65 1.68 11.97 -11.81
C LEU A 65 2.14 10.73 -11.03
N LEU A 66 2.38 10.90 -9.75
CA LEU A 66 2.60 9.81 -8.81
C LEU A 66 1.29 9.49 -8.08
N VAL A 67 0.75 8.29 -8.28
CA VAL A 67 -0.42 7.78 -7.56
C VAL A 67 0.06 6.85 -6.46
N LEU A 68 -0.31 7.11 -5.20
CA LEU A 68 0.11 6.29 -4.06
C LEU A 68 -1.08 5.60 -3.41
N PHE A 69 -1.12 4.26 -3.49
CA PHE A 69 -2.05 3.39 -2.79
C PHE A 69 -1.50 3.03 -1.41
N HIS A 70 -2.20 3.43 -0.37
CA HIS A 70 -1.73 3.29 1.00
C HIS A 70 -1.86 1.86 1.56
N GLY A 71 -1.18 1.57 2.68
CA GLY A 71 -1.29 0.32 3.41
C GLY A 71 -2.58 0.21 4.22
N LEU A 72 -2.72 -0.92 4.94
CA LEU A 72 -3.85 -1.19 5.81
C LEU A 72 -4.09 -0.03 6.78
N GLU A 73 -5.32 0.50 6.81
CA GLU A 73 -5.72 1.64 7.66
C GLU A 73 -4.90 2.94 7.43
N GLY A 74 -4.23 3.04 6.29
CA GLY A 74 -3.41 4.20 5.92
C GLY A 74 -4.22 5.36 5.34
N SER A 75 -3.51 6.44 5.00
CA SER A 75 -4.07 7.64 4.38
C SER A 75 -2.95 8.53 3.82
N SER A 76 -3.30 9.68 3.24
CA SER A 76 -2.35 10.76 2.87
C SER A 76 -1.54 11.29 4.07
N SER A 77 -2.01 11.07 5.30
CA SER A 77 -1.30 11.43 6.54
C SER A 77 -0.25 10.41 6.97
N SER A 78 -0.19 9.25 6.34
CA SER A 78 0.81 8.21 6.65
C SER A 78 2.23 8.72 6.43
N HIS A 79 3.18 8.23 7.22
CA HIS A 79 4.57 8.69 7.18
C HIS A 79 5.19 8.57 5.78
N TYR A 80 4.96 7.45 5.11
CA TYR A 80 5.42 7.21 3.75
C TYR A 80 4.75 8.12 2.72
N ALA A 81 3.44 8.38 2.84
CA ALA A 81 2.73 9.25 1.92
C ALA A 81 3.28 10.69 1.98
N GLN A 82 3.59 11.19 3.18
CA GLN A 82 4.21 12.49 3.37
C GLN A 82 5.65 12.54 2.83
N ALA A 83 6.41 11.46 2.98
CA ALA A 83 7.76 11.36 2.42
C ALA A 83 7.75 11.33 0.88
N PHE A 84 6.85 10.56 0.26
CA PHE A 84 6.64 10.58 -1.19
C PHE A 84 6.12 11.92 -1.68
N ALA A 85 5.26 12.62 -0.91
CA ALA A 85 4.80 13.95 -1.28
C ALA A 85 5.93 14.96 -1.36
N GLN A 86 6.90 14.90 -0.44
CA GLN A 86 8.09 15.74 -0.51
C GLN A 86 8.97 15.39 -1.73
N GLU A 87 9.13 14.13 -2.03
CA GLU A 87 9.90 13.69 -3.20
C GLU A 87 9.24 14.10 -4.51
N ALA A 88 7.91 13.93 -4.64
CA ALA A 88 7.15 14.39 -5.78
C ALA A 88 7.29 15.91 -5.99
N GLN A 89 7.28 16.69 -4.89
CA GLN A 89 7.54 18.13 -4.93
C GLN A 89 8.94 18.44 -5.46
N ALA A 90 9.95 17.77 -4.94
CA ALA A 90 11.33 17.99 -5.36
C ALA A 90 11.57 17.69 -6.85
N ARG A 91 10.79 16.73 -7.42
CA ARG A 91 10.82 16.38 -8.84
C ARG A 91 9.92 17.24 -9.73
N GLY A 92 9.08 18.09 -9.16
CA GLY A 92 8.05 18.80 -9.91
C GLY A 92 6.95 17.89 -10.48
N TRP A 93 6.62 16.81 -9.79
CA TRP A 93 5.58 15.88 -10.16
C TRP A 93 4.25 16.20 -9.45
N HIS A 94 3.14 15.92 -10.11
CA HIS A 94 1.85 15.82 -9.45
C HIS A 94 1.83 14.60 -8.53
N MET A 95 1.02 14.65 -7.46
CA MET A 95 0.81 13.49 -6.60
C MET A 95 -0.63 13.40 -6.12
N ALA A 96 -1.15 12.18 -6.14
CA ALA A 96 -2.47 11.83 -5.61
C ALA A 96 -2.40 10.62 -4.69
N VAL A 97 -3.19 10.65 -3.63
CA VAL A 97 -3.40 9.53 -2.70
C VAL A 97 -4.88 9.19 -2.69
N PRO A 98 -5.33 8.23 -3.51
CA PRO A 98 -6.68 7.71 -3.37
C PRO A 98 -6.79 6.92 -2.06
N HIS A 99 -7.86 7.17 -1.32
CA HIS A 99 -8.16 6.47 -0.08
C HIS A 99 -9.00 5.24 -0.38
N PHE A 100 -8.61 4.09 0.14
CA PHE A 100 -9.49 2.92 0.13
C PHE A 100 -10.77 3.22 0.91
N ARG A 101 -11.86 2.54 0.57
CA ARG A 101 -13.21 2.76 1.12
C ARG A 101 -13.19 2.81 2.65
N GLY A 102 -13.74 3.89 3.21
CA GLY A 102 -13.78 4.13 4.64
C GLY A 102 -12.45 4.59 5.28
N CYS A 103 -11.38 4.84 4.50
CA CYS A 103 -10.08 5.29 5.02
C CYS A 103 -9.86 6.80 4.95
N SER A 104 -10.77 7.56 4.35
CA SER A 104 -10.66 9.03 4.22
C SER A 104 -11.11 9.81 5.44
N GLY A 105 -11.60 9.13 6.49
CA GLY A 105 -12.21 9.72 7.68
C GLY A 105 -13.74 9.67 7.67
N GLU A 106 -14.36 9.35 6.54
CA GLU A 106 -15.79 9.13 6.38
C GLU A 106 -16.03 7.69 5.92
N ILE A 107 -17.05 7.02 6.49
CA ILE A 107 -17.40 5.66 6.11
C ILE A 107 -18.11 5.70 4.75
N ASN A 108 -17.74 4.80 3.85
CA ASN A 108 -18.37 4.68 2.53
C ASN A 108 -19.84 4.19 2.63
N TRP A 109 -20.62 4.39 1.55
CA TRP A 109 -22.08 4.23 1.59
C TRP A 109 -22.56 2.80 1.36
N THR A 110 -21.83 1.97 0.61
CA THR A 110 -22.23 0.59 0.33
C THR A 110 -21.68 -0.39 1.38
N PRO A 111 -22.18 -1.65 1.45
CA PRO A 111 -21.63 -2.67 2.33
C PRO A 111 -20.16 -2.99 2.04
N ARG A 112 -19.72 -2.83 0.78
CA ARG A 112 -18.38 -3.14 0.33
C ARG A 112 -17.33 -2.43 1.19
N ALA A 113 -16.31 -3.16 1.63
CA ALA A 113 -15.09 -2.65 2.22
C ALA A 113 -13.92 -2.82 1.23
N TYR A 114 -12.75 -2.29 1.55
CA TYR A 114 -11.54 -2.58 0.79
C TYR A 114 -10.89 -3.89 1.28
N HIS A 115 -10.11 -4.52 0.42
CA HIS A 115 -9.33 -5.69 0.77
C HIS A 115 -8.01 -5.77 -0.01
N SER A 116 -7.09 -6.64 0.44
CA SER A 116 -5.72 -6.69 -0.09
C SER A 116 -5.61 -7.10 -1.56
N GLY A 117 -6.60 -7.80 -2.10
CA GLY A 117 -6.62 -8.26 -3.49
C GLY A 117 -7.53 -7.46 -4.40
N ASP A 118 -7.97 -6.26 -4.02
CA ASP A 118 -8.97 -5.45 -4.74
C ASP A 118 -8.39 -4.79 -6.00
N PHE A 119 -8.00 -5.63 -6.95
CA PHE A 119 -7.39 -5.17 -8.20
C PHE A 119 -8.39 -4.46 -9.12
N GLU A 120 -9.67 -4.76 -9.02
CA GLU A 120 -10.72 -4.11 -9.82
C GLU A 120 -10.86 -2.63 -9.43
N GLU A 121 -10.86 -2.33 -8.14
CA GLU A 121 -10.92 -0.95 -7.66
C GLU A 121 -9.63 -0.18 -7.97
N ILE A 122 -8.45 -0.81 -7.82
CA ILE A 122 -7.17 -0.24 -8.28
C ILE A 122 -7.26 0.10 -9.78
N GLY A 123 -7.76 -0.83 -10.60
CA GLY A 123 -7.88 -0.63 -12.04
C GLY A 123 -8.82 0.51 -12.41
N TRP A 124 -9.96 0.61 -11.74
CA TRP A 124 -10.91 1.69 -11.94
C TRP A 124 -10.30 3.06 -11.58
N MET A 125 -9.61 3.16 -10.45
CA MET A 125 -8.95 4.40 -10.04
C MET A 125 -7.83 4.79 -11.02
N LEU A 126 -6.96 3.86 -11.41
CA LEU A 126 -5.88 4.13 -12.37
C LEU A 126 -6.41 4.54 -13.74
N GLN A 127 -7.47 3.87 -14.23
CA GLN A 127 -8.10 4.24 -15.48
C GLN A 127 -8.69 5.66 -15.42
N ARG A 128 -9.27 6.06 -14.29
CA ARG A 128 -9.79 7.41 -14.10
C ARG A 128 -8.66 8.45 -14.08
N PHE A 129 -7.54 8.18 -13.42
CA PHE A 129 -6.36 9.04 -13.51
C PHE A 129 -5.87 9.16 -14.96
N HIS A 130 -5.77 8.05 -15.69
CA HIS A 130 -5.33 8.03 -17.08
C HIS A 130 -6.22 8.89 -18.00
N GLN A 131 -7.53 8.88 -17.78
CA GLN A 131 -8.48 9.67 -18.56
C GLN A 131 -8.35 11.20 -18.34
N HIS A 132 -7.88 11.62 -17.17
CA HIS A 132 -7.85 13.03 -16.76
C HIS A 132 -6.44 13.63 -16.67
N HIS A 133 -5.41 12.81 -16.74
CA HIS A 133 -4.01 13.26 -16.70
C HIS A 133 -3.32 13.03 -18.03
N ARG A 134 -2.53 14.03 -18.48
CA ARG A 134 -1.90 14.00 -19.81
C ARG A 134 -0.42 13.63 -19.81
N GLY A 135 0.20 13.63 -18.63
CA GLY A 135 1.60 13.24 -18.45
C GLY A 135 1.78 11.75 -18.14
N PRO A 136 3.01 11.29 -17.99
CA PRO A 136 3.28 9.93 -17.50
C PRO A 136 2.63 9.66 -16.14
N ILE A 137 2.13 8.45 -15.92
CA ILE A 137 1.55 8.03 -14.65
C ILE A 137 2.41 6.93 -14.06
N PHE A 138 2.86 7.14 -12.82
CA PHE A 138 3.54 6.15 -12.00
C PHE A 138 2.69 5.81 -10.78
N ALA A 139 2.64 4.54 -10.41
CA ALA A 139 1.87 4.13 -9.23
C ALA A 139 2.77 3.42 -8.20
N VAL A 140 2.62 3.81 -6.94
CA VAL A 140 3.29 3.17 -5.79
C VAL A 140 2.23 2.57 -4.88
N GLY A 141 2.35 1.30 -4.58
CA GLY A 141 1.54 0.63 -3.58
C GLY A 141 2.37 0.30 -2.33
N ILE A 142 1.87 0.68 -1.17
CA ILE A 142 2.53 0.43 0.10
C ILE A 142 1.81 -0.71 0.83
N SER A 143 2.53 -1.73 1.26
CA SER A 143 1.98 -2.84 2.03
C SER A 143 0.75 -3.45 1.34
N LEU A 144 -0.43 -3.44 1.96
CA LEU A 144 -1.70 -3.88 1.36
C LEU A 144 -1.93 -3.28 -0.03
N GLY A 145 -1.75 -1.96 -0.18
CA GLY A 145 -1.93 -1.27 -1.47
C GLY A 145 -0.98 -1.77 -2.55
N GLY A 146 0.24 -2.21 -2.16
CA GLY A 146 1.19 -2.78 -3.11
C GLY A 146 0.81 -4.20 -3.55
N ASN A 147 0.22 -5.01 -2.68
CA ASN A 147 -0.33 -6.30 -3.10
C ASN A 147 -1.49 -6.12 -4.10
N ALA A 148 -2.44 -5.20 -3.81
CA ALA A 148 -3.54 -4.91 -4.73
C ALA A 148 -3.05 -4.38 -6.09
N LEU A 149 -2.05 -3.49 -6.08
CA LEU A 149 -1.43 -2.95 -7.30
C LEU A 149 -0.73 -4.03 -8.13
N MET A 150 0.04 -4.93 -7.49
CA MET A 150 0.69 -6.04 -8.18
C MET A 150 -0.30 -7.08 -8.69
N ARG A 151 -1.41 -7.32 -7.96
CA ARG A 151 -2.55 -8.12 -8.46
C ARG A 151 -3.11 -7.51 -9.73
N TRP A 152 -3.41 -6.20 -9.72
CA TRP A 152 -3.89 -5.49 -10.90
C TRP A 152 -2.93 -5.65 -12.08
N ALA A 153 -1.64 -5.42 -11.89
CA ALA A 153 -0.66 -5.52 -12.97
C ALA A 153 -0.57 -6.94 -13.55
N GLY A 154 -0.68 -7.96 -12.70
CA GLY A 154 -0.72 -9.37 -13.14
C GLY A 154 -1.98 -9.75 -13.91
N GLU A 155 -3.15 -9.22 -13.52
CA GLU A 155 -4.42 -9.45 -14.21
C GLU A 155 -4.51 -8.68 -15.54
N MET A 156 -4.01 -7.45 -15.57
CA MET A 156 -4.01 -6.62 -16.78
C MET A 156 -2.95 -7.03 -17.82
N GLY A 157 -1.83 -7.64 -17.39
CA GLY A 157 -0.78 -8.02 -18.31
C GLY A 157 -0.33 -6.86 -19.21
N HIS A 158 -0.35 -7.03 -20.52
CA HIS A 158 0.07 -6.00 -21.48
C HIS A 158 -0.80 -4.74 -21.46
N THR A 159 -2.07 -4.81 -21.11
CA THR A 159 -2.93 -3.62 -21.09
C THR A 159 -2.58 -2.65 -19.97
N ALA A 160 -1.85 -3.09 -18.94
CA ALA A 160 -1.36 -2.19 -17.88
C ALA A 160 -0.46 -1.06 -18.43
N THR A 161 0.32 -1.32 -19.48
CA THR A 161 1.20 -0.31 -20.10
C THR A 161 0.46 0.82 -20.82
N GLN A 162 -0.82 0.62 -21.10
CA GLN A 162 -1.68 1.65 -21.70
C GLN A 162 -2.21 2.62 -20.62
N VAL A 163 -2.10 2.27 -19.35
CA VAL A 163 -2.67 3.04 -18.23
C VAL A 163 -1.58 3.71 -17.38
N VAL A 164 -0.47 3.00 -17.13
CA VAL A 164 0.64 3.52 -16.33
C VAL A 164 1.99 3.22 -17.00
N ASN A 165 2.98 4.07 -16.73
CA ASN A 165 4.34 3.95 -17.26
C ASN A 165 5.21 3.01 -16.41
N GLY A 166 4.97 2.95 -15.11
CA GLY A 166 5.71 2.08 -14.19
C GLY A 166 5.04 2.00 -12.83
N ILE A 167 5.30 0.92 -12.12
CA ILE A 167 4.72 0.70 -10.79
C ILE A 167 5.79 0.27 -9.77
N ALA A 168 5.55 0.55 -8.49
CA ALA A 168 6.35 -0.01 -7.40
C ALA A 168 5.47 -0.54 -6.28
N SER A 169 5.87 -1.68 -5.74
CA SER A 169 5.27 -2.34 -4.58
C SER A 169 6.30 -2.31 -3.45
N VAL A 170 5.98 -1.64 -2.34
CA VAL A 170 6.90 -1.43 -1.22
C VAL A 170 6.42 -2.17 0.01
N CYS A 171 7.22 -3.08 0.53
CA CYS A 171 6.94 -3.91 1.71
C CYS A 171 5.55 -4.57 1.64
N SER A 172 5.21 -5.12 0.49
CA SER A 172 3.88 -5.67 0.26
C SER A 172 3.80 -7.15 0.60
N PRO A 173 2.75 -7.58 1.31
CA PRO A 173 2.49 -8.97 1.62
C PRO A 173 1.93 -9.69 0.37
N ILE A 174 2.77 -9.87 -0.66
CA ILE A 174 2.37 -10.50 -1.92
C ILE A 174 2.03 -12.00 -1.77
N ASP A 175 2.37 -12.59 -0.63
CA ASP A 175 1.95 -13.90 -0.13
C ASP A 175 1.20 -13.65 1.18
N LEU A 176 -0.12 -13.50 1.08
CA LEU A 176 -0.96 -13.12 2.22
C LEU A 176 -1.03 -14.22 3.27
N CYS A 177 -0.98 -15.48 2.89
CA CYS A 177 -0.99 -16.60 3.84
C CYS A 177 0.24 -16.52 4.75
N ALA A 178 1.43 -16.43 4.17
CA ALA A 178 2.67 -16.34 4.95
C ALA A 178 2.72 -15.08 5.82
N SER A 179 2.30 -13.94 5.27
CA SER A 179 2.33 -12.64 5.97
C SER A 179 1.28 -12.55 7.05
N GLY A 180 0.06 -13.01 6.81
CA GLY A 180 -1.03 -13.01 7.80
C GLY A 180 -0.68 -13.85 9.01
N HIS A 181 -0.17 -15.07 8.81
CA HIS A 181 0.30 -15.91 9.92
C HIS A 181 1.48 -15.29 10.67
N ALA A 182 2.40 -14.61 9.99
CA ALA A 182 3.51 -13.92 10.65
C ALA A 182 3.03 -12.74 11.52
N ILE A 183 2.03 -11.99 11.09
CA ILE A 183 1.42 -10.90 11.87
C ILE A 183 0.64 -11.45 13.07
N ASP A 184 -0.02 -12.57 12.92
CA ASP A 184 -0.87 -13.17 13.96
C ASP A 184 -0.11 -13.99 15.02
N THR A 185 1.24 -13.95 15.00
CA THR A 185 2.08 -14.77 15.87
C THR A 185 3.00 -13.93 16.75
N GLY A 186 3.23 -14.39 18.01
CA GLY A 186 4.26 -13.86 18.92
C GLY A 186 4.17 -12.36 19.17
N PHE A 187 5.30 -11.65 19.06
CA PHE A 187 5.40 -10.21 19.25
C PHE A 187 4.51 -9.42 18.26
N ASN A 188 4.45 -9.86 17.01
CA ASN A 188 3.65 -9.21 16.00
C ASN A 188 2.16 -9.22 16.35
N LYS A 189 1.63 -10.34 16.86
CA LYS A 189 0.25 -10.42 17.35
C LYS A 189 -0.01 -9.43 18.47
N ALA A 190 0.89 -9.40 19.48
CA ALA A 190 0.73 -8.56 20.66
C ALA A 190 0.77 -7.05 20.35
N VAL A 191 1.52 -6.65 19.32
CA VAL A 191 1.74 -5.24 18.96
C VAL A 191 0.94 -4.86 17.71
N TYR A 192 1.23 -5.47 16.57
CA TYR A 192 0.73 -5.01 15.28
C TYR A 192 -0.69 -5.50 14.98
N ALA A 193 -0.97 -6.81 15.14
CA ALA A 193 -2.33 -7.31 14.94
C ALA A 193 -3.32 -6.62 15.87
N ARG A 194 -2.94 -6.44 17.16
CA ARG A 194 -3.76 -5.68 18.12
C ARG A 194 -3.99 -4.24 17.69
N MET A 195 -2.96 -3.57 17.17
CA MET A 195 -3.04 -2.19 16.67
C MET A 195 -4.00 -2.08 15.48
N PHE A 196 -3.90 -2.97 14.51
CA PHE A 196 -4.79 -3.00 13.35
C PHE A 196 -6.23 -3.29 13.76
N LEU A 197 -6.45 -4.32 14.55
CA LEU A 197 -7.79 -4.68 15.02
C LEU A 197 -8.45 -3.57 15.84
N ALA A 198 -7.68 -2.74 16.55
CA ALA A 198 -8.22 -1.60 17.31
C ALA A 198 -8.85 -0.51 16.41
N THR A 199 -8.47 -0.43 15.14
CA THR A 199 -9.06 0.50 14.16
C THR A 199 -10.06 -0.19 13.23
N MET A 200 -9.77 -1.41 12.81
CA MET A 200 -10.61 -2.19 11.89
C MET A 200 -11.96 -2.57 12.49
N LYS A 201 -12.00 -3.07 13.75
CA LYS A 201 -13.25 -3.48 14.41
C LYS A 201 -14.27 -2.36 14.57
N PRO A 202 -13.91 -1.15 15.08
CA PRO A 202 -14.87 -0.05 15.16
C PRO A 202 -15.43 0.32 13.77
N ARG A 203 -14.61 0.30 12.72
CA ARG A 203 -15.06 0.58 11.36
C ARG A 203 -16.02 -0.49 10.83
N ALA A 204 -15.72 -1.76 11.07
CA ALA A 204 -16.63 -2.86 10.73
C ALA A 204 -17.95 -2.72 11.49
N MET A 205 -17.93 -2.35 12.79
CA MET A 205 -19.16 -2.10 13.55
C MET A 205 -19.99 -0.95 12.99
N GLN A 206 -19.36 0.14 12.49
CA GLN A 206 -20.10 1.20 11.79
C GLN A 206 -20.78 0.67 10.51
N LYS A 207 -20.15 -0.28 9.81
CA LYS A 207 -20.79 -0.97 8.68
C LYS A 207 -21.99 -1.79 9.10
N LEU A 208 -21.92 -2.46 10.24
CA LEU A 208 -23.06 -3.22 10.75
C LEU A 208 -24.23 -2.31 11.17
N GLU A 209 -23.94 -1.11 11.67
CA GLU A 209 -24.98 -0.11 11.98
C GLU A 209 -25.68 0.39 10.69
N GLN A 210 -24.93 0.59 9.60
CA GLN A 210 -25.50 0.94 8.29
C GLN A 210 -26.27 -0.23 7.66
N PHE A 211 -25.80 -1.46 7.84
CA PHE A 211 -26.32 -2.68 7.20
C PHE A 211 -26.54 -3.78 8.25
N PRO A 212 -27.65 -3.75 9.00
CA PRO A 212 -27.95 -4.76 10.03
C PRO A 212 -27.98 -6.18 9.45
N GLY A 213 -27.33 -7.11 10.12
CA GLY A 213 -27.25 -8.52 9.70
C GLY A 213 -26.10 -8.87 8.75
N LEU A 214 -25.19 -7.92 8.47
CA LEU A 214 -24.06 -8.13 7.56
C LEU A 214 -23.08 -9.21 8.05
N PHE A 215 -22.87 -9.31 9.36
CA PHE A 215 -22.06 -10.33 10.02
C PHE A 215 -22.46 -10.44 11.51
N ASP A 216 -21.91 -11.45 12.22
CA ASP A 216 -22.10 -11.61 13.66
C ASP A 216 -21.16 -10.65 14.45
N PRO A 217 -21.73 -9.66 15.18
CA PRO A 217 -20.91 -8.71 15.96
C PRO A 217 -20.15 -9.36 17.12
N GLN A 218 -20.67 -10.45 17.70
CA GLN A 218 -20.00 -11.13 18.81
C GLN A 218 -18.75 -11.85 18.30
N MET A 219 -18.84 -12.53 17.17
CA MET A 219 -17.69 -13.16 16.52
C MET A 219 -16.65 -12.12 16.10
N LEU A 220 -17.08 -10.99 15.51
CA LEU A 220 -16.15 -9.92 15.13
C LEU A 220 -15.41 -9.36 16.36
N MET A 221 -16.12 -9.07 17.44
CA MET A 221 -15.50 -8.52 18.65
C MET A 221 -14.60 -9.52 19.36
N ALA A 222 -14.86 -10.81 19.26
CA ALA A 222 -14.01 -11.87 19.78
C ALA A 222 -12.73 -12.11 18.95
N ALA A 223 -12.70 -11.72 17.67
CA ALA A 223 -11.54 -11.89 16.81
C ALA A 223 -10.30 -11.22 17.43
N ASN A 224 -9.22 -11.94 17.63
CA ASN A 224 -7.96 -11.44 18.21
C ASN A 224 -6.75 -11.66 17.28
N THR A 225 -7.01 -11.99 16.03
CA THR A 225 -6.08 -12.18 14.92
C THR A 225 -6.66 -11.55 13.66
N LEU A 226 -5.81 -11.22 12.69
CA LEU A 226 -6.28 -10.79 11.36
C LEU A 226 -7.02 -11.95 10.68
N TYR A 227 -6.54 -13.18 10.86
CA TYR A 227 -7.23 -14.37 10.34
C TYR A 227 -8.69 -14.43 10.80
N ALA A 228 -8.94 -14.33 12.11
CA ALA A 228 -10.30 -14.39 12.63
C ALA A 228 -11.16 -13.18 12.22
N PHE A 229 -10.57 -12.01 12.06
CA PHE A 229 -11.26 -10.82 11.53
C PHE A 229 -11.67 -11.03 10.08
N ASP A 230 -10.75 -11.49 9.27
CA ASP A 230 -11.01 -11.72 7.84
C ASP A 230 -12.05 -12.82 7.61
N ASP A 231 -12.09 -13.83 8.48
CA ASP A 231 -13.06 -14.93 8.40
C ASP A 231 -14.50 -14.47 8.68
N VAL A 232 -14.67 -13.49 9.58
CA VAL A 232 -15.98 -12.95 9.96
C VAL A 232 -16.43 -11.80 9.07
N PHE A 233 -15.49 -10.97 8.61
CA PHE A 233 -15.80 -9.72 7.91
C PHE A 233 -15.33 -9.72 6.46
N THR A 234 -14.02 -9.74 6.21
CA THR A 234 -13.47 -9.49 4.87
C THR A 234 -13.86 -10.57 3.87
N ALA A 235 -13.72 -11.84 4.25
CA ALA A 235 -13.97 -12.95 3.32
C ALA A 235 -15.46 -13.06 2.93
N PRO A 236 -16.42 -13.09 3.87
CA PRO A 236 -17.84 -13.18 3.50
C PRO A 236 -18.32 -11.97 2.71
N LEU A 237 -17.86 -10.78 3.07
CA LEU A 237 -18.28 -9.52 2.43
C LEU A 237 -17.90 -9.45 0.95
N HIS A 238 -16.84 -10.14 0.56
CA HIS A 238 -16.31 -10.15 -0.82
C HIS A 238 -16.50 -11.50 -1.54
N GLY A 239 -17.33 -12.39 -0.98
CA GLY A 239 -17.69 -13.66 -1.61
C GLY A 239 -16.60 -14.72 -1.61
N PHE A 240 -15.64 -14.62 -0.68
CA PHE A 240 -14.68 -15.69 -0.38
C PHE A 240 -15.30 -16.70 0.59
N ARG A 241 -14.87 -17.96 0.51
CA ARG A 241 -15.39 -19.04 1.36
C ARG A 241 -14.90 -18.98 2.81
N GLY A 242 -13.89 -18.17 3.09
CA GLY A 242 -13.23 -17.96 4.37
C GLY A 242 -11.87 -17.32 4.17
N THR A 243 -11.11 -17.15 5.25
CA THR A 243 -9.81 -16.46 5.22
C THR A 243 -8.80 -17.16 4.34
N ASP A 244 -8.72 -18.49 4.35
CA ASP A 244 -7.76 -19.23 3.53
C ASP A 244 -8.03 -18.98 2.03
N ASP A 245 -9.29 -19.05 1.59
CA ASP A 245 -9.69 -18.76 0.21
C ASP A 245 -9.41 -17.30 -0.17
N TYR A 246 -9.63 -16.37 0.76
CA TYR A 246 -9.32 -14.96 0.57
C TYR A 246 -7.81 -14.75 0.41
N TRP A 247 -7.00 -15.20 1.36
CA TRP A 247 -5.56 -14.97 1.32
C TRP A 247 -4.89 -15.65 0.13
N ASP A 248 -5.30 -16.86 -0.24
CA ASP A 248 -4.79 -17.55 -1.42
C ASP A 248 -5.12 -16.77 -2.71
N ARG A 249 -6.40 -16.48 -2.96
CA ARG A 249 -6.86 -15.83 -4.18
C ARG A 249 -6.49 -14.36 -4.28
N ALA A 250 -6.32 -13.65 -3.17
CA ALA A 250 -5.95 -12.25 -3.11
C ALA A 250 -4.44 -12.01 -3.16
N SER A 251 -3.60 -13.04 -2.99
CA SER A 251 -2.14 -12.94 -3.08
C SER A 251 -1.68 -12.58 -4.49
N ALA A 252 -0.79 -11.60 -4.60
CA ALA A 252 -0.24 -11.16 -5.89
C ALA A 252 0.87 -12.08 -6.43
N LYS A 253 1.57 -12.80 -5.56
CA LYS A 253 2.75 -13.61 -5.90
C LYS A 253 2.54 -14.56 -7.09
N PRO A 254 1.43 -15.31 -7.20
CA PRO A 254 1.20 -16.21 -8.36
C PRO A 254 1.05 -15.46 -9.70
N GLY A 255 0.67 -14.17 -9.64
CA GLY A 255 0.46 -13.32 -10.82
C GLY A 255 1.71 -12.60 -11.33
N LEU A 256 2.81 -12.60 -10.59
CA LEU A 256 4.01 -11.81 -10.94
C LEU A 256 4.65 -12.20 -12.27
N THR A 257 4.52 -13.44 -12.70
CA THR A 257 4.98 -13.91 -14.02
C THR A 257 4.19 -13.31 -15.19
N ARG A 258 2.99 -12.78 -14.94
CA ARG A 258 2.11 -12.16 -15.94
C ARG A 258 2.27 -10.63 -16.02
N VAL A 259 3.00 -10.00 -15.11
CA VAL A 259 3.27 -8.56 -15.13
C VAL A 259 4.02 -8.18 -16.41
N ARG A 260 3.58 -7.13 -17.10
CA ARG A 260 4.16 -6.67 -18.37
C ARG A 260 4.50 -5.17 -18.37
N VAL A 261 4.10 -4.44 -17.37
CA VAL A 261 4.53 -3.06 -17.11
C VAL A 261 5.83 -3.08 -16.29
N PRO A 262 6.77 -2.14 -16.48
CA PRO A 262 7.91 -2.01 -15.59
C PRO A 262 7.47 -1.96 -14.13
N ALA A 263 7.94 -2.90 -13.31
CA ALA A 263 7.49 -3.06 -11.94
C ALA A 263 8.66 -3.29 -10.97
N LEU A 264 8.69 -2.53 -9.88
CA LEU A 264 9.62 -2.71 -8.78
C LEU A 264 8.92 -3.39 -7.61
N VAL A 265 9.51 -4.47 -7.08
CA VAL A 265 9.09 -5.10 -5.83
C VAL A 265 10.19 -4.93 -4.80
N LEU A 266 9.95 -4.01 -3.86
CA LEU A 266 10.88 -3.67 -2.77
C LEU A 266 10.38 -4.28 -1.46
N ASN A 267 11.09 -5.25 -0.91
CA ASN A 267 10.79 -5.87 0.39
C ASN A 267 12.07 -6.03 1.20
N ALA A 268 12.14 -5.47 2.40
CA ALA A 268 13.24 -5.72 3.31
C ALA A 268 13.21 -7.17 3.83
N ARG A 269 14.36 -7.84 3.86
CA ARG A 269 14.46 -9.23 4.34
C ARG A 269 14.19 -9.38 5.84
N ASN A 270 14.35 -8.29 6.61
CA ASN A 270 14.07 -8.23 8.04
C ASN A 270 12.68 -7.63 8.37
N ASP A 271 11.78 -7.56 7.38
CA ASP A 271 10.41 -7.08 7.60
C ASP A 271 9.68 -8.00 8.60
N PRO A 272 9.18 -7.47 9.73
CA PRO A 272 8.51 -8.31 10.73
C PRO A 272 7.18 -8.90 10.26
N PHE A 273 6.56 -8.35 9.19
CA PHE A 273 5.28 -8.83 8.66
C PHE A 273 5.44 -9.83 7.53
N ILE A 274 6.58 -9.80 6.85
CA ILE A 274 6.80 -10.57 5.62
C ILE A 274 8.02 -11.47 5.81
N PRO A 275 7.83 -12.76 6.10
CA PRO A 275 8.96 -13.68 6.24
C PRO A 275 9.86 -13.68 5.00
N ALA A 276 11.16 -13.58 5.20
CA ALA A 276 12.12 -13.57 4.09
C ALA A 276 12.02 -14.82 3.17
N SER A 277 11.57 -15.95 3.74
CA SER A 277 11.36 -17.20 3.00
C SER A 277 10.19 -17.15 2.00
N CYS A 278 9.25 -16.22 2.16
CA CYS A 278 8.12 -16.08 1.23
C CYS A 278 8.37 -15.03 0.14
N LEU A 279 9.47 -14.29 0.20
CA LEU A 279 9.83 -13.30 -0.81
C LEU A 279 10.00 -13.94 -2.20
N PRO A 280 9.64 -13.23 -3.28
CA PRO A 280 9.78 -13.75 -4.62
C PRO A 280 11.25 -13.86 -5.00
N THR A 281 11.56 -14.84 -5.85
CA THR A 281 12.85 -14.97 -6.54
C THR A 281 12.66 -14.67 -8.02
N GLN A 282 13.75 -14.60 -8.80
CA GLN A 282 13.67 -14.38 -10.26
C GLN A 282 12.80 -15.42 -10.99
N GLY A 283 12.70 -16.63 -10.47
CA GLY A 283 11.83 -17.66 -11.04
C GLY A 283 10.33 -17.44 -10.83
N HIS A 284 9.96 -16.51 -9.95
CA HIS A 284 8.57 -16.16 -9.64
C HIS A 284 8.05 -14.91 -10.37
N VAL A 285 8.89 -14.26 -11.16
CA VAL A 285 8.58 -12.96 -11.76
C VAL A 285 8.82 -12.96 -13.27
N SER A 286 8.19 -12.01 -13.98
CA SER A 286 8.51 -11.74 -15.38
C SER A 286 9.77 -10.87 -15.51
N ASP A 287 10.28 -10.73 -16.73
CA ASP A 287 11.44 -9.86 -17.05
C ASP A 287 11.17 -8.36 -16.80
N GLN A 288 9.90 -7.98 -16.63
CA GLN A 288 9.51 -6.60 -16.32
C GLN A 288 9.58 -6.29 -14.83
N VAL A 289 9.77 -7.30 -13.97
CA VAL A 289 9.79 -7.13 -12.52
C VAL A 289 11.21 -7.09 -11.98
N THR A 290 11.59 -5.97 -11.39
CA THR A 290 12.83 -5.80 -10.65
C THR A 290 12.60 -6.12 -9.17
N LEU A 291 13.45 -6.96 -8.58
CA LEU A 291 13.40 -7.31 -7.15
C LEU A 291 14.49 -6.55 -6.39
N TRP A 292 14.08 -5.73 -5.42
CA TRP A 292 14.97 -5.14 -4.41
C TRP A 292 14.66 -5.75 -3.05
N GLN A 293 15.63 -6.45 -2.49
CA GLN A 293 15.47 -7.17 -1.22
C GLN A 293 16.63 -6.87 -0.26
N PRO A 294 16.77 -5.61 0.20
CA PRO A 294 17.82 -5.26 1.13
C PRO A 294 17.68 -6.05 2.46
N GLU A 295 18.80 -6.30 3.13
CA GLU A 295 18.84 -7.06 4.38
C GLU A 295 18.11 -6.35 5.54
N ALA A 296 18.01 -5.03 5.47
CA ALA A 296 17.37 -4.18 6.47
C ALA A 296 16.31 -3.27 5.83
N GLY A 297 15.47 -2.65 6.67
CA GLY A 297 14.42 -1.73 6.24
C GLY A 297 13.16 -1.83 7.09
N GLY A 298 12.91 -2.98 7.71
CA GLY A 298 11.67 -3.23 8.43
C GLY A 298 10.46 -3.15 7.52
N HIS A 299 9.28 -2.95 8.09
CA HIS A 299 8.05 -2.74 7.32
C HIS A 299 7.89 -1.24 7.00
N VAL A 300 8.19 -0.85 5.75
CA VAL A 300 8.16 0.56 5.28
C VAL A 300 9.01 1.50 6.17
N GLY A 301 10.10 0.96 6.74
CA GLY A 301 10.92 1.67 7.69
C GLY A 301 11.92 2.60 7.00
N PHE A 302 12.90 2.06 6.35
CA PHE A 302 13.93 2.69 5.51
C PHE A 302 14.41 4.09 5.97
N ALA A 303 14.48 4.32 7.29
CA ALA A 303 15.02 5.56 7.82
C ALA A 303 16.52 5.64 7.55
N SER A 304 17.00 6.81 7.17
CA SER A 304 18.42 7.03 6.84
C SER A 304 19.02 8.22 7.58
N GLY A 305 20.35 8.34 7.53
CA GLY A 305 21.09 9.45 8.08
C GLY A 305 21.36 9.39 9.58
N LYS A 306 21.87 10.52 10.13
CA LYS A 306 22.14 10.68 11.55
C LYS A 306 20.85 10.82 12.34
N PHE A 307 20.86 10.40 13.63
CA PHE A 307 19.71 10.59 14.52
C PHE A 307 19.18 12.04 14.46
N PRO A 308 17.86 12.25 14.39
CA PRO A 308 16.75 11.30 14.43
C PRO A 308 16.44 10.59 13.08
N GLY A 309 17.21 10.80 12.03
CA GLY A 309 16.99 10.24 10.70
C GLY A 309 15.82 10.85 9.93
N ASP A 310 15.73 10.51 8.66
CA ASP A 310 14.62 10.91 7.81
C ASP A 310 14.20 9.76 6.85
N LEU A 311 13.11 9.98 6.12
CA LEU A 311 12.49 8.99 5.22
C LEU A 311 12.63 9.35 3.74
N LYS A 312 13.66 10.11 3.35
CA LYS A 312 13.82 10.63 1.97
C LYS A 312 14.36 9.59 1.01
N GLU A 313 15.23 8.71 1.50
CA GLU A 313 16.04 7.85 0.64
C GLU A 313 15.20 6.83 -0.14
N MET A 314 14.24 6.18 0.51
CA MET A 314 13.38 5.19 -0.15
C MET A 314 12.45 5.80 -1.21
N PRO A 315 11.71 6.90 -0.95
CA PRO A 315 10.94 7.58 -1.99
C PRO A 315 11.81 8.03 -3.17
N TRP A 316 12.98 8.60 -2.89
CA TRP A 316 13.94 9.00 -3.93
C TRP A 316 14.38 7.80 -4.79
N ALA A 317 14.80 6.71 -4.17
CA ALA A 317 15.26 5.52 -4.89
C ALA A 317 14.16 4.91 -5.77
N VAL A 318 12.93 4.82 -5.23
CA VAL A 318 11.77 4.31 -5.96
C VAL A 318 11.42 5.19 -7.17
N THR A 319 11.33 6.51 -6.98
CA THR A 319 10.99 7.44 -8.07
C THR A 319 12.12 7.55 -9.09
N GLU A 320 13.38 7.44 -8.67
CA GLU A 320 14.53 7.38 -9.57
C GLU A 320 14.48 6.13 -10.45
N TRP A 321 14.18 4.96 -9.85
CA TRP A 321 13.98 3.72 -10.60
C TRP A 321 12.84 3.87 -11.63
N MET A 322 11.72 4.48 -11.24
CA MET A 322 10.58 4.73 -12.13
C MET A 322 10.97 5.58 -13.33
N THR A 323 11.73 6.66 -13.12
CA THR A 323 12.19 7.55 -14.19
C THR A 323 13.11 6.84 -15.21
N GLN A 324 13.84 5.81 -14.78
CA GLN A 324 14.79 5.07 -15.61
C GLN A 324 14.13 3.93 -16.42
N HIS A 325 12.98 3.43 -16.01
CA HIS A 325 12.39 2.19 -16.55
C HIS A 325 10.95 2.36 -17.08
N GLY A 326 10.28 3.48 -16.71
CA GLY A 326 8.89 3.79 -17.11
C GLY A 326 8.72 4.74 -18.30
#